data_025784620c7451f2185af9220df652dc
#
_entry.id   025784620c7451f2185af9220df652dc
#
_cell.length_a   1.000
_cell.length_b   1.000
_cell.length_c   1.000
_cell.angle_alpha   90.00
_cell.angle_beta   90.00
_cell.angle_gamma   90.00
#
_symmetry.space_group_name_H-M   'P 1'
#
loop_
_entity.id
_entity.type
_entity.pdbx_description
1 polymer ?
#
loop_
_entity_poly.entity_id
_entity_poly.type
_entity_poly.pdbx_seq_one_letter_code
_entity_poly.pdbx_strand_id
1 'polypeptide(L)'
;MTHPLYVALVWHMHQPYYKDGQTGEYILPWVRLHAAKDYLHMAEVLADHPDVHVTFNLVPSLIEQLEEYASGQAVDRAQALSLQDTWTGSEKAYLLANCFSIHRDNIIRRYPRYEQLLQLRHDAHRPAARDQALLLADDDYRDLVAWFNLAWIDPNWLERDPLLQAMVEKGHHFSVADVQAILDKQREILNRILPLYRELAARGQLELIVSPCYHPILPLVMDNRYARRSSPGLSLPNIPFVHPEDAGEQIRRAVEMHQRHFGRKPQGLWPSEGAVCPEIVFRLAAEGFSWFASDEAVLGLSVGEWVCRDGYGHVTNPRLLYQPYRTHVGEQPPAVVFRDRLLSDRIGFVYKHWDGRHAAEDLVHRLHRIQENLDDPHQPYLVTIILDGENCWEEYEHNGDLFLHHLYRLLGEDPGLQAVTVS
;
A
#
# COMPACT_ATOMS: atom_id res chain seq x y z
N MET A 1 30.12 -22.30 3.87
CA MET A 1 28.78 -22.28 4.50
C MET A 1 27.79 -22.11 3.35
N THR A 2 26.72 -22.83 3.32
CA THR A 2 25.61 -22.61 2.40
C THR A 2 24.79 -21.43 2.88
N HIS A 3 24.46 -20.47 2.01
CA HIS A 3 23.57 -19.36 2.35
C HIS A 3 22.12 -19.78 2.23
N PRO A 4 21.20 -19.29 3.10
CA PRO A 4 19.78 -19.36 2.83
C PRO A 4 19.43 -18.51 1.60
N LEU A 5 18.26 -18.70 1.02
CA LEU A 5 17.71 -17.74 0.06
C LEU A 5 17.16 -16.54 0.84
N TYR A 6 17.73 -15.37 0.61
CA TYR A 6 17.25 -14.12 1.22
C TYR A 6 15.99 -13.64 0.50
N VAL A 7 15.00 -13.23 1.28
CA VAL A 7 13.70 -12.76 0.77
C VAL A 7 13.41 -11.37 1.33
N ALA A 8 13.42 -10.36 0.47
CA ALA A 8 13.03 -9.01 0.83
C ALA A 8 11.59 -8.75 0.40
N LEU A 9 10.70 -8.57 1.40
CA LEU A 9 9.33 -8.11 1.21
C LEU A 9 9.32 -6.59 1.37
N VAL A 10 8.96 -5.88 0.31
CA VAL A 10 8.87 -4.41 0.31
C VAL A 10 7.41 -4.01 0.10
N TRP A 11 6.78 -3.50 1.14
CA TRP A 11 5.40 -3.04 1.12
C TRP A 11 5.36 -1.55 0.83
N HIS A 12 4.76 -1.18 -0.30
CA HIS A 12 4.63 0.21 -0.74
C HIS A 12 3.36 0.83 -0.17
N MET A 13 3.52 1.76 0.79
CA MET A 13 2.43 2.48 1.45
C MET A 13 2.28 3.85 0.81
N HIS A 14 1.22 4.01 0.02
CA HIS A 14 1.00 5.23 -0.76
C HIS A 14 -0.47 5.56 -0.88
N GLN A 15 -0.77 6.85 -0.71
CA GLN A 15 -2.01 7.46 -1.20
C GLN A 15 -1.70 8.78 -1.88
N PRO A 16 -2.39 9.12 -2.98
CA PRO A 16 -2.30 10.45 -3.58
C PRO A 16 -2.57 11.55 -2.56
N TYR A 17 -2.12 12.76 -2.86
CA TYR A 17 -2.40 13.90 -2.02
C TYR A 17 -3.81 14.41 -2.28
N TYR A 18 -4.72 14.22 -1.33
CA TYR A 18 -6.15 14.49 -1.49
C TYR A 18 -6.60 15.87 -0.98
N LYS A 19 -5.69 16.65 -0.40
CA LYS A 19 -6.00 17.97 0.11
C LYS A 19 -6.02 18.99 -1.05
N ASP A 20 -7.13 19.67 -1.23
CA ASP A 20 -7.24 20.77 -2.17
C ASP A 20 -6.37 21.96 -1.73
N GLY A 21 -5.47 22.40 -2.59
CA GLY A 21 -4.50 23.44 -2.26
C GLY A 21 -5.10 24.85 -2.10
N GLN A 22 -6.34 25.09 -2.54
CA GLN A 22 -7.02 26.37 -2.42
C GLN A 22 -7.94 26.41 -1.20
N THR A 23 -8.71 25.35 -0.97
CA THR A 23 -9.69 25.29 0.11
C THR A 23 -9.13 24.66 1.37
N GLY A 24 -8.09 23.85 1.28
CA GLY A 24 -7.57 23.04 2.36
C GLY A 24 -8.45 21.83 2.72
N GLU A 25 -9.52 21.58 1.97
CA GLU A 25 -10.43 20.46 2.19
C GLU A 25 -9.85 19.15 1.63
N TYR A 26 -10.13 18.04 2.32
CA TYR A 26 -9.84 16.69 1.83
C TYR A 26 -10.99 16.18 0.96
N ILE A 27 -10.75 16.04 -0.34
CA ILE A 27 -11.77 15.68 -1.32
C ILE A 27 -12.15 14.19 -1.30
N LEU A 28 -11.23 13.32 -0.88
CA LEU A 28 -11.42 11.87 -0.79
C LEU A 28 -10.94 11.33 0.55
N PRO A 29 -11.58 10.28 1.10
CA PRO A 29 -11.34 9.78 2.45
C PRO A 29 -10.25 8.69 2.56
N TRP A 30 -9.58 8.32 1.45
CA TRP A 30 -8.82 7.07 1.34
C TRP A 30 -7.69 6.95 2.35
N VAL A 31 -6.97 8.04 2.66
CA VAL A 31 -5.92 7.99 3.68
C VAL A 31 -6.47 7.56 5.03
N ARG A 32 -7.59 8.16 5.49
CA ARG A 32 -8.21 7.81 6.76
C ARG A 32 -8.72 6.37 6.77
N LEU A 33 -9.34 5.95 5.69
CA LEU A 33 -9.94 4.63 5.58
C LEU A 33 -8.87 3.51 5.54
N HIS A 34 -7.87 3.62 4.68
CA HIS A 34 -6.75 2.67 4.65
C HIS A 34 -5.92 2.72 5.95
N ALA A 35 -5.81 3.88 6.59
CA ALA A 35 -5.15 3.97 7.89
C ALA A 35 -5.88 3.20 8.99
N ALA A 36 -7.21 3.25 8.98
CA ALA A 36 -8.03 2.52 9.96
C ALA A 36 -8.07 1.00 9.68
N LYS A 37 -7.82 0.57 8.44
CA LYS A 37 -7.96 -0.83 8.02
C LYS A 37 -6.61 -1.52 7.78
N ASP A 38 -5.65 -0.89 7.09
CA ASP A 38 -4.50 -1.58 6.51
C ASP A 38 -3.17 -1.24 7.17
N TYR A 39 -2.80 0.05 7.29
CA TYR A 39 -1.44 0.43 7.68
C TYR A 39 -1.06 -0.01 9.09
N LEU A 40 -1.96 0.09 10.07
CA LEU A 40 -1.69 -0.41 11.41
C LEU A 40 -1.67 -1.94 11.43
N HIS A 41 -2.64 -2.59 10.76
CA HIS A 41 -2.74 -4.05 10.66
C HIS A 41 -1.44 -4.68 10.17
N MET A 42 -0.88 -4.20 9.05
CA MET A 42 0.38 -4.69 8.49
C MET A 42 1.53 -4.67 9.50
N ALA A 43 1.58 -3.65 10.34
CA ALA A 43 2.62 -3.53 11.38
C ALA A 43 2.30 -4.39 12.62
N GLU A 44 1.03 -4.52 13.02
CA GLU A 44 0.62 -5.40 14.14
C GLU A 44 0.92 -6.86 13.80
N VAL A 45 0.58 -7.32 12.59
CA VAL A 45 0.94 -8.68 12.13
C VAL A 45 2.46 -8.88 12.13
N LEU A 46 3.24 -7.91 11.64
CA LEU A 46 4.70 -8.02 11.68
C LEU A 46 5.24 -8.10 13.12
N ALA A 47 4.66 -7.34 14.05
CA ALA A 47 5.09 -7.34 15.46
C ALA A 47 4.95 -8.72 16.13
N ASP A 48 3.99 -9.54 15.68
CA ASP A 48 3.77 -10.90 16.19
C ASP A 48 4.78 -11.93 15.65
N HIS A 49 5.61 -11.54 14.66
CA HIS A 49 6.62 -12.42 14.03
C HIS A 49 8.04 -11.81 14.13
N PRO A 50 8.68 -11.80 15.32
CA PRO A 50 9.92 -11.07 15.57
C PRO A 50 11.13 -11.54 14.74
N ASP A 51 11.10 -12.76 14.22
CA ASP A 51 12.16 -13.35 13.39
C ASP A 51 12.03 -12.96 11.90
N VAL A 52 10.95 -12.29 11.51
CA VAL A 52 10.70 -11.81 10.13
C VAL A 52 11.05 -10.33 10.04
N HIS A 53 11.88 -10.00 9.06
CA HIS A 53 12.30 -8.63 8.77
C HIS A 53 11.75 -8.21 7.41
N VAL A 54 11.18 -7.01 7.33
CA VAL A 54 10.57 -6.47 6.10
C VAL A 54 10.93 -5.01 5.88
N THR A 55 10.63 -4.50 4.70
CA THR A 55 10.82 -3.09 4.36
C THR A 55 9.47 -2.45 4.05
N PHE A 56 9.16 -1.32 4.72
CA PHE A 56 8.02 -0.49 4.36
C PHE A 56 8.51 0.76 3.64
N ASN A 57 8.00 0.97 2.46
CA ASN A 57 8.18 2.21 1.73
C ASN A 57 7.05 3.17 2.10
N LEU A 58 7.41 4.32 2.68
CA LEU A 58 6.43 5.33 3.08
C LEU A 58 6.56 6.56 2.19
N VAL A 59 5.52 6.83 1.41
CA VAL A 59 5.49 8.06 0.60
C VAL A 59 5.25 9.26 1.51
N PRO A 60 6.04 10.34 1.43
CA PRO A 60 5.88 11.50 2.30
C PRO A 60 4.49 12.14 2.26
N SER A 61 3.83 12.17 1.10
CA SER A 61 2.44 12.65 0.99
C SER A 61 1.46 11.84 1.84
N LEU A 62 1.72 10.54 2.07
CA LEU A 62 0.93 9.72 2.99
C LEU A 62 1.19 10.13 4.44
N ILE A 63 2.46 10.29 4.84
CA ILE A 63 2.83 10.66 6.21
C ILE A 63 2.20 12.00 6.61
N GLU A 64 2.27 13.01 5.74
CA GLU A 64 1.67 14.33 5.96
C GLU A 64 0.18 14.22 6.23
N GLN A 65 -0.55 13.48 5.38
CA GLN A 65 -1.99 13.30 5.52
C GLN A 65 -2.36 12.46 6.74
N LEU A 66 -1.58 11.42 7.08
CA LEU A 66 -1.78 10.63 8.31
C LEU A 66 -1.70 11.50 9.56
N GLU A 67 -0.71 12.41 9.63
CA GLU A 67 -0.55 13.31 10.78
C GLU A 67 -1.70 14.31 10.90
N GLU A 68 -2.16 14.88 9.78
CA GLU A 68 -3.29 15.81 9.79
C GLU A 68 -4.58 15.12 10.24
N TYR A 69 -4.84 13.87 9.80
CA TYR A 69 -6.00 13.09 10.29
C TYR A 69 -5.84 12.67 11.76
N ALA A 70 -4.68 12.19 12.17
CA ALA A 70 -4.40 11.78 13.55
C ALA A 70 -4.54 12.94 14.53
N SER A 71 -4.09 14.15 14.17
CA SER A 71 -4.25 15.37 14.97
C SER A 71 -5.67 15.95 14.94
N GLY A 72 -6.54 15.50 14.04
CA GLY A 72 -7.87 16.05 13.83
C GLY A 72 -7.89 17.34 13.02
N GLN A 73 -6.80 17.73 12.38
CA GLN A 73 -6.75 18.89 11.47
C GLN A 73 -7.38 18.59 10.12
N ALA A 74 -7.30 17.33 9.65
CA ALA A 74 -7.94 16.88 8.43
C ALA A 74 -9.34 16.38 8.69
N VAL A 75 -10.27 16.81 7.86
CA VAL A 75 -11.65 16.30 7.80
C VAL A 75 -12.00 16.13 6.33
N ASP A 76 -12.28 14.90 5.90
CA ASP A 76 -12.79 14.67 4.56
C ASP A 76 -14.30 14.88 4.45
N ARG A 77 -14.78 15.05 3.20
CA ARG A 77 -16.19 15.30 2.95
C ARG A 77 -17.10 14.19 3.46
N ALA A 78 -16.71 12.92 3.35
CA ALA A 78 -17.51 11.80 3.84
C ALA A 78 -17.61 11.83 5.37
N GLN A 79 -16.50 12.15 6.06
CA GLN A 79 -16.47 12.31 7.51
C GLN A 79 -17.35 13.48 7.97
N ALA A 80 -17.27 14.64 7.32
CA ALA A 80 -18.09 15.81 7.64
C ALA A 80 -19.59 15.50 7.50
N LEU A 81 -19.97 14.86 6.39
CA LEU A 81 -21.36 14.44 6.15
C LEU A 81 -21.84 13.38 7.14
N SER A 82 -20.95 12.51 7.62
CA SER A 82 -21.31 11.45 8.58
C SER A 82 -21.80 12.01 9.94
N LEU A 83 -21.43 13.24 10.30
CA LEU A 83 -21.79 13.89 11.56
C LEU A 83 -22.98 14.85 11.47
N GLN A 84 -23.59 15.03 10.30
CA GLN A 84 -24.77 15.87 10.13
C GLN A 84 -26.04 15.15 10.62
N ASP A 85 -27.02 15.90 11.11
CA ASP A 85 -28.33 15.35 11.49
C ASP A 85 -29.22 15.06 10.27
N THR A 86 -29.13 15.90 9.26
CA THR A 86 -29.93 15.81 8.01
C THR A 86 -29.06 16.16 6.81
N TRP A 87 -29.50 15.76 5.63
CA TRP A 87 -28.77 15.97 4.38
C TRP A 87 -29.65 16.56 3.29
N THR A 88 -29.09 17.45 2.50
CA THR A 88 -29.67 17.93 1.24
C THR A 88 -29.74 16.81 0.20
N GLY A 89 -30.52 17.00 -0.87
CA GLY A 89 -30.60 16.01 -1.96
C GLY A 89 -29.24 15.71 -2.63
N SER A 90 -28.37 16.73 -2.77
CA SER A 90 -27.02 16.57 -3.34
C SER A 90 -26.08 15.82 -2.41
N GLU A 91 -26.19 16.01 -1.09
CA GLU A 91 -25.41 15.27 -0.10
C GLU A 91 -25.85 13.82 -0.01
N LYS A 92 -27.16 13.55 -0.05
CA LYS A 92 -27.72 12.19 -0.14
C LYS A 92 -27.21 11.46 -1.39
N ALA A 93 -27.20 12.13 -2.55
CA ALA A 93 -26.65 11.58 -3.76
C ALA A 93 -25.14 11.25 -3.64
N TYR A 94 -24.36 12.13 -3.00
CA TYR A 94 -22.95 11.87 -2.72
C TYR A 94 -22.75 10.65 -1.81
N LEU A 95 -23.52 10.54 -0.72
CA LEU A 95 -23.42 9.39 0.19
C LEU A 95 -23.76 8.07 -0.51
N LEU A 96 -24.84 8.03 -1.31
CA LEU A 96 -25.20 6.84 -2.09
C LEU A 96 -24.15 6.47 -3.14
N ALA A 97 -23.45 7.44 -3.70
CA ALA A 97 -22.41 7.19 -4.70
C ALA A 97 -21.13 6.64 -4.07
N ASN A 98 -20.77 7.08 -2.86
CA ASN A 98 -19.44 6.85 -2.28
C ASN A 98 -19.42 5.89 -1.08
N CYS A 99 -20.48 5.83 -0.26
CA CYS A 99 -20.47 5.05 0.98
C CYS A 99 -20.65 3.52 0.79
N PHE A 100 -20.50 3.01 -0.43
CA PHE A 100 -20.41 1.58 -0.74
C PHE A 100 -19.09 1.23 -1.45
N SER A 101 -18.10 2.13 -1.42
CA SER A 101 -16.80 1.94 -2.03
C SER A 101 -15.91 1.09 -1.11
N ILE A 102 -16.22 -0.17 -1.02
CA ILE A 102 -15.49 -1.23 -0.30
C ILE A 102 -15.90 -2.59 -0.88
N HIS A 103 -15.07 -3.61 -0.71
CA HIS A 103 -15.32 -4.92 -1.31
C HIS A 103 -16.67 -5.53 -0.85
N ARG A 104 -17.53 -5.80 -1.82
CA ARG A 104 -18.91 -6.23 -1.53
C ARG A 104 -18.97 -7.58 -0.83
N ASP A 105 -18.32 -8.59 -1.43
CA ASP A 105 -18.51 -9.98 -1.02
C ASP A 105 -17.80 -10.29 0.31
N ASN A 106 -16.60 -9.72 0.51
CA ASN A 106 -15.82 -9.95 1.73
C ASN A 106 -16.23 -9.04 2.89
N ILE A 107 -16.84 -7.88 2.62
CA ILE A 107 -17.10 -6.89 3.66
C ILE A 107 -18.58 -6.54 3.75
N ILE A 108 -19.21 -5.95 2.71
CA ILE A 108 -20.60 -5.48 2.81
C ILE A 108 -21.57 -6.62 3.19
N ARG A 109 -21.44 -7.78 2.56
CA ARG A 109 -22.31 -8.95 2.79
C ARG A 109 -22.22 -9.56 4.19
N ARG A 110 -21.14 -9.27 4.94
CA ARG A 110 -21.02 -9.72 6.33
C ARG A 110 -22.01 -9.01 7.25
N TYR A 111 -22.48 -7.81 6.85
CA TYR A 111 -23.33 -6.96 7.66
C TYR A 111 -24.72 -6.83 7.02
N PRO A 112 -25.75 -7.54 7.56
CA PRO A 112 -27.08 -7.62 6.92
C PRO A 112 -27.71 -6.26 6.62
N ARG A 113 -27.56 -5.28 7.52
CA ARG A 113 -28.09 -3.92 7.31
C ARG A 113 -27.36 -3.20 6.18
N TYR A 114 -26.03 -3.34 6.09
CA TYR A 114 -25.24 -2.69 5.04
C TYR A 114 -25.54 -3.27 3.65
N GLU A 115 -25.69 -4.61 3.55
CA GLU A 115 -26.13 -5.27 2.31
C GLU A 115 -27.58 -4.86 1.95
N GLN A 116 -28.49 -4.75 2.93
CA GLN A 116 -29.84 -4.24 2.69
C GLN A 116 -29.83 -2.83 2.09
N LEU A 117 -29.01 -1.91 2.65
CA LEU A 117 -28.88 -0.55 2.13
C LEU A 117 -28.32 -0.53 0.69
N LEU A 118 -27.37 -1.40 0.37
CA LEU A 118 -26.85 -1.56 -0.99
C LEU A 118 -27.93 -2.06 -1.96
N GLN A 119 -28.77 -2.97 -1.54
CA GLN A 119 -29.91 -3.46 -2.36
C GLN A 119 -30.93 -2.35 -2.61
N LEU A 120 -31.29 -1.58 -1.59
CA LEU A 120 -32.18 -0.42 -1.74
C LEU A 120 -31.62 0.60 -2.75
N ARG A 121 -30.30 0.88 -2.73
CA ARG A 121 -29.63 1.71 -3.73
C ARG A 121 -29.79 1.15 -5.15
N HIS A 122 -29.63 -0.17 -5.35
CA HIS A 122 -29.76 -0.79 -6.65
C HIS A 122 -31.19 -0.72 -7.20
N ASP A 123 -32.19 -0.90 -6.33
CA ASP A 123 -33.59 -0.79 -6.69
C ASP A 123 -33.99 0.65 -7.06
N ALA A 124 -33.41 1.65 -6.40
CA ALA A 124 -33.62 3.06 -6.72
C ALA A 124 -33.06 3.46 -8.12
N HIS A 125 -32.11 2.72 -8.67
CA HIS A 125 -31.52 2.99 -10.00
C HIS A 125 -32.26 2.31 -11.15
N ARG A 126 -33.31 1.52 -10.89
CA ARG A 126 -34.13 0.90 -11.95
C ARG A 126 -35.05 1.96 -12.59
N PRO A 127 -35.28 1.93 -13.94
CA PRO A 127 -36.09 2.93 -14.64
C PRO A 127 -37.51 3.09 -14.12
N ALA A 128 -38.09 2.03 -13.52
CA ALA A 128 -39.42 2.04 -12.88
C ALA A 128 -39.43 2.74 -11.51
N ALA A 129 -38.28 3.12 -10.97
CA ALA A 129 -38.10 3.60 -9.63
C ALA A 129 -37.54 5.05 -9.55
N ARG A 130 -37.73 5.85 -10.59
CA ARG A 130 -37.23 7.26 -10.63
C ARG A 130 -37.74 8.12 -9.45
N ASP A 131 -38.82 7.72 -8.80
CA ASP A 131 -39.33 8.34 -7.57
C ASP A 131 -38.76 7.69 -6.29
N GLN A 132 -37.92 6.67 -6.37
CA GLN A 132 -37.47 5.85 -5.24
C GLN A 132 -36.13 6.29 -4.63
N ALA A 133 -35.37 7.21 -5.24
CA ALA A 133 -34.31 7.93 -4.52
C ALA A 133 -34.86 8.74 -3.33
N LEU A 134 -36.21 8.91 -3.28
CA LEU A 134 -36.98 9.40 -2.15
C LEU A 134 -37.33 8.31 -1.12
N LEU A 135 -36.96 7.04 -1.32
CA LEU A 135 -37.38 5.92 -0.46
C LEU A 135 -36.44 5.64 0.71
N LEU A 136 -35.23 6.20 0.71
CA LEU A 136 -34.33 6.11 1.85
C LEU A 136 -34.70 7.22 2.83
N ALA A 137 -35.11 6.85 4.04
CA ALA A 137 -35.34 7.77 5.14
C ALA A 137 -34.00 8.30 5.68
N ASP A 138 -34.02 9.39 6.46
CA ASP A 138 -32.81 9.93 7.06
C ASP A 138 -32.12 8.90 7.98
N ASP A 139 -32.89 8.01 8.63
CA ASP A 139 -32.35 6.90 9.42
C ASP A 139 -31.56 5.90 8.58
N ASP A 140 -31.96 5.65 7.31
CA ASP A 140 -31.20 4.80 6.39
C ASP A 140 -29.84 5.42 6.01
N TYR A 141 -29.82 6.75 5.81
CA TYR A 141 -28.57 7.47 5.58
C TYR A 141 -27.69 7.49 6.83
N ARG A 142 -28.27 7.59 8.03
CA ARG A 142 -27.53 7.47 9.29
C ARG A 142 -26.89 6.10 9.43
N ASP A 143 -27.62 5.04 9.17
CA ASP A 143 -27.08 3.69 9.17
C ASP A 143 -26.00 3.51 8.08
N LEU A 144 -26.21 4.10 6.90
CA LEU A 144 -25.23 4.03 5.79
C LEU A 144 -23.88 4.65 6.17
N VAL A 145 -23.87 5.85 6.71
CA VAL A 145 -22.61 6.52 7.11
C VAL A 145 -21.94 5.82 8.30
N ALA A 146 -22.73 5.27 9.22
CA ALA A 146 -22.20 4.46 10.32
C ALA A 146 -21.50 3.20 9.80
N TRP A 147 -22.18 2.42 8.94
CA TRP A 147 -21.62 1.22 8.35
C TRP A 147 -20.42 1.50 7.45
N PHE A 148 -20.45 2.57 6.66
CA PHE A 148 -19.32 2.96 5.84
C PHE A 148 -18.05 3.18 6.69
N ASN A 149 -18.15 3.94 7.76
CA ASN A 149 -17.01 4.19 8.63
C ASN A 149 -16.60 2.95 9.44
N LEU A 150 -17.56 2.14 9.90
CA LEU A 150 -17.30 0.95 10.69
C LEU A 150 -16.64 -0.18 9.85
N ALA A 151 -17.13 -0.39 8.62
CA ALA A 151 -16.63 -1.42 7.72
C ALA A 151 -15.20 -1.17 7.21
N TRP A 152 -14.73 0.07 7.27
CA TRP A 152 -13.34 0.47 6.99
C TRP A 152 -12.43 0.41 8.23
N ILE A 153 -12.84 -0.25 9.30
CA ILE A 153 -11.96 -0.59 10.43
C ILE A 153 -11.48 -2.02 10.25
N ASP A 154 -10.23 -2.26 10.57
CA ASP A 154 -9.62 -3.61 10.53
C ASP A 154 -10.46 -4.63 11.31
N PRO A 155 -10.72 -5.82 10.75
CA PRO A 155 -11.53 -6.85 11.40
C PRO A 155 -11.04 -7.25 12.80
N ASN A 156 -9.73 -7.31 13.03
CA ASN A 156 -9.17 -7.64 14.34
C ASN A 156 -9.52 -6.58 15.39
N TRP A 157 -9.59 -5.30 14.98
CA TRP A 157 -10.07 -4.23 15.85
C TRP A 157 -11.56 -4.32 16.11
N LEU A 158 -12.37 -4.65 15.09
CA LEU A 158 -13.82 -4.85 15.26
C LEU A 158 -14.11 -6.00 16.24
N GLU A 159 -13.27 -7.03 16.28
CA GLU A 159 -13.44 -8.21 17.13
C GLU A 159 -12.89 -8.05 18.55
N ARG A 160 -11.87 -7.20 18.77
CA ARG A 160 -11.21 -7.07 20.07
C ARG A 160 -11.63 -5.83 20.88
N ASP A 161 -12.12 -4.77 20.23
CA ASP A 161 -12.51 -3.53 20.90
C ASP A 161 -13.97 -3.59 21.34
N PRO A 162 -14.30 -3.46 22.65
CA PRO A 162 -15.68 -3.59 23.15
C PRO A 162 -16.66 -2.57 22.57
N LEU A 163 -16.19 -1.34 22.26
CA LEU A 163 -17.06 -0.31 21.67
C LEU A 163 -17.41 -0.70 20.23
N LEU A 164 -16.43 -1.13 19.45
CA LEU A 164 -16.63 -1.53 18.07
C LEU A 164 -17.51 -2.79 17.97
N GLN A 165 -17.30 -3.78 18.86
CA GLN A 165 -18.19 -4.94 18.98
C GLN A 165 -19.64 -4.51 19.22
N ALA A 166 -19.87 -3.61 20.21
CA ALA A 166 -21.19 -3.12 20.49
C ALA A 166 -21.83 -2.37 19.30
N MET A 167 -21.04 -1.64 18.49
CA MET A 167 -21.54 -1.01 17.27
C MET A 167 -21.91 -2.04 16.20
N VAL A 168 -21.10 -3.08 15.99
CA VAL A 168 -21.42 -4.17 15.07
C VAL A 168 -22.68 -4.93 15.50
N GLU A 169 -22.80 -5.24 16.81
CA GLU A 169 -23.99 -5.91 17.38
C GLU A 169 -25.25 -5.04 17.28
N LYS A 170 -25.14 -3.73 17.50
CA LYS A 170 -26.23 -2.78 17.33
C LYS A 170 -26.80 -2.83 15.91
N GLY A 171 -25.99 -2.81 14.92
CA GLY A 171 -26.28 -3.10 13.52
C GLY A 171 -27.15 -2.10 12.76
N HIS A 172 -28.03 -1.34 13.42
CA HIS A 172 -28.95 -0.37 12.83
C HIS A 172 -29.41 0.67 13.84
N HIS A 173 -30.13 1.71 13.39
CA HIS A 173 -30.59 2.83 14.21
C HIS A 173 -29.45 3.55 14.95
N PHE A 174 -28.36 3.79 14.23
CA PHE A 174 -27.23 4.54 14.76
C PHE A 174 -27.61 6.00 15.04
N SER A 175 -27.05 6.56 16.09
CA SER A 175 -27.11 7.98 16.39
C SER A 175 -25.87 8.73 15.88
N VAL A 176 -25.92 10.05 15.85
CA VAL A 176 -24.71 10.87 15.57
C VAL A 176 -23.60 10.57 16.58
N ALA A 177 -23.97 10.32 17.85
CA ALA A 177 -23.01 9.98 18.89
C ALA A 177 -22.30 8.62 18.61
N ASP A 178 -23.02 7.64 18.07
CA ASP A 178 -22.40 6.37 17.67
C ASP A 178 -21.40 6.57 16.52
N VAL A 179 -21.78 7.36 15.51
CA VAL A 179 -20.89 7.68 14.39
C VAL A 179 -19.66 8.44 14.88
N GLN A 180 -19.83 9.40 15.80
CA GLN A 180 -18.70 10.11 16.40
C GLN A 180 -17.77 9.14 17.14
N ALA A 181 -18.32 8.19 17.91
CA ALA A 181 -17.53 7.20 18.63
C ALA A 181 -16.74 6.28 17.67
N ILE A 182 -17.33 5.88 16.53
CA ILE A 182 -16.63 5.11 15.47
C ILE A 182 -15.47 5.94 14.89
N LEU A 183 -15.69 7.21 14.56
CA LEU A 183 -14.66 8.10 14.02
C LEU A 183 -13.54 8.38 15.03
N ASP A 184 -13.88 8.48 16.32
CA ASP A 184 -12.87 8.62 17.38
C ASP A 184 -12.00 7.36 17.50
N LYS A 185 -12.56 6.17 17.30
CA LYS A 185 -11.80 4.91 17.22
C LYS A 185 -10.90 4.86 15.99
N GLN A 186 -11.36 5.28 14.83
CA GLN A 186 -10.49 5.40 13.66
C GLN A 186 -9.30 6.31 13.97
N ARG A 187 -9.52 7.47 14.59
CA ARG A 187 -8.45 8.38 14.99
C ARG A 187 -7.50 7.77 16.02
N GLU A 188 -8.00 6.99 16.97
CA GLU A 188 -7.16 6.20 17.90
C GLU A 188 -6.21 5.26 17.14
N ILE A 189 -6.74 4.52 16.16
CA ILE A 189 -5.95 3.61 15.30
C ILE A 189 -4.89 4.40 14.53
N LEU A 190 -5.25 5.50 13.88
CA LEU A 190 -4.33 6.34 13.13
C LEU A 190 -3.15 6.82 13.98
N ASN A 191 -3.43 7.22 15.23
CA ASN A 191 -2.40 7.70 16.16
C ASN A 191 -1.39 6.62 16.58
N ARG A 192 -1.66 5.33 16.33
CA ARG A 192 -0.76 4.20 16.65
C ARG A 192 0.18 3.84 15.52
N ILE A 193 -0.10 4.23 14.28
CA ILE A 193 0.64 3.79 13.07
C ILE A 193 2.12 4.20 13.17
N LEU A 194 2.41 5.49 13.14
CA LEU A 194 3.79 5.98 13.13
C LEU A 194 4.59 5.61 14.40
N PRO A 195 4.00 5.61 15.62
CA PRO A 195 4.67 5.09 16.82
C PRO A 195 5.08 3.62 16.68
N LEU A 196 4.20 2.74 16.20
CA LEU A 196 4.52 1.33 16.02
C LEU A 196 5.60 1.12 14.95
N TYR A 197 5.55 1.87 13.84
CA TYR A 197 6.58 1.81 12.81
C TYR A 197 7.96 2.22 13.35
N ARG A 198 8.03 3.27 14.19
CA ARG A 198 9.28 3.67 14.88
C ARG A 198 9.80 2.59 15.81
N GLU A 199 8.92 1.94 16.56
CA GLU A 199 9.26 0.85 17.46
C GLU A 199 9.84 -0.35 16.72
N LEU A 200 9.17 -0.82 15.66
CA LEU A 200 9.63 -1.92 14.80
C LEU A 200 10.98 -1.58 14.12
N ALA A 201 11.13 -0.33 13.66
CA ALA A 201 12.38 0.13 13.07
C ALA A 201 13.52 0.23 14.10
N ALA A 202 13.24 0.63 15.33
CA ALA A 202 14.23 0.67 16.41
C ALA A 202 14.70 -0.74 16.80
N ARG A 203 13.85 -1.75 16.68
CA ARG A 203 14.21 -3.18 16.88
C ARG A 203 14.98 -3.78 15.70
N GLY A 204 15.11 -3.07 14.57
CA GLY A 204 15.72 -3.58 13.34
C GLY A 204 14.85 -4.57 12.56
N GLN A 205 13.60 -4.77 12.98
CA GLN A 205 12.64 -5.66 12.33
C GLN A 205 12.03 -5.04 11.07
N LEU A 206 11.90 -3.71 11.06
CA LEU A 206 11.34 -2.94 9.96
C LEU A 206 12.37 -1.95 9.41
N GLU A 207 12.67 -2.04 8.13
CA GLU A 207 13.34 -0.96 7.41
C GLU A 207 12.31 0.01 6.86
N LEU A 208 12.51 1.31 7.11
CA LEU A 208 11.68 2.37 6.57
C LEU A 208 12.43 3.09 5.46
N ILE A 209 11.85 3.08 4.25
CA ILE A 209 12.38 3.75 3.06
C ILE A 209 11.35 4.76 2.51
N VAL A 210 11.74 5.49 1.48
CA VAL A 210 10.90 6.54 0.90
C VAL A 210 10.67 6.36 -0.59
N SER A 211 9.65 7.04 -1.10
CA SER A 211 9.47 7.42 -2.50
C SER A 211 9.64 8.94 -2.64
N PRO A 212 9.68 9.50 -3.86
CA PRO A 212 9.58 10.93 -4.10
C PRO A 212 8.36 11.54 -3.39
N CYS A 213 8.46 12.78 -2.90
CA CYS A 213 7.55 13.39 -1.93
C CYS A 213 6.06 13.26 -2.26
N TYR A 214 5.67 13.59 -3.49
CA TYR A 214 4.28 13.45 -3.98
C TYR A 214 4.14 12.35 -5.05
N HIS A 215 5.05 11.38 -5.03
CA HIS A 215 5.07 10.20 -5.90
C HIS A 215 5.02 10.49 -7.42
N PRO A 216 5.70 11.53 -7.93
CA PRO A 216 5.75 11.74 -9.38
C PRO A 216 6.69 10.74 -10.05
N ILE A 217 6.43 10.43 -11.32
CA ILE A 217 7.36 9.69 -12.18
C ILE A 217 8.57 10.60 -12.48
N LEU A 218 9.62 10.49 -11.67
CA LEU A 218 10.77 11.41 -11.70
C LEU A 218 11.41 11.58 -13.09
N PRO A 219 11.63 10.51 -13.91
CA PRO A 219 12.14 10.68 -15.26
C PRO A 219 11.30 11.61 -16.13
N LEU A 220 9.95 11.56 -15.98
CA LEU A 220 9.03 12.41 -16.74
C LEU A 220 9.02 13.86 -16.25
N VAL A 221 9.27 14.08 -14.96
CA VAL A 221 9.44 15.42 -14.39
C VAL A 221 10.75 16.03 -14.89
N MET A 222 11.82 15.24 -14.92
CA MET A 222 13.11 15.72 -15.45
C MET A 222 13.03 16.14 -16.90
N ASP A 223 12.46 15.29 -17.74
CA ASP A 223 12.25 15.51 -19.16
C ASP A 223 11.25 14.48 -19.70
N ASN A 224 10.07 14.90 -20.10
CA ASN A 224 9.05 13.99 -20.61
C ASN A 224 9.47 13.21 -21.87
N ARG A 225 10.53 13.64 -22.57
CA ARG A 225 11.11 12.92 -23.71
C ARG A 225 11.78 11.61 -23.29
N TYR A 226 12.12 11.42 -21.99
CA TYR A 226 12.66 10.18 -21.49
C TYR A 226 11.69 8.99 -21.59
N ALA A 227 10.39 9.26 -21.71
CA ALA A 227 9.40 8.22 -22.01
C ALA A 227 9.75 7.41 -23.27
N ARG A 228 10.43 8.02 -24.25
CA ARG A 228 10.85 7.33 -25.47
C ARG A 228 12.01 6.35 -25.26
N ARG A 229 12.69 6.36 -24.12
CA ARG A 229 13.72 5.37 -23.78
C ARG A 229 13.09 3.99 -23.61
N SER A 230 11.91 3.91 -23.00
CA SER A 230 11.14 2.66 -22.86
C SER A 230 10.12 2.44 -23.97
N SER A 231 9.63 3.50 -24.59
CA SER A 231 8.56 3.48 -25.62
C SER A 231 8.95 4.36 -26.82
N PRO A 232 9.87 3.91 -27.71
CA PRO A 232 10.44 4.76 -28.79
C PRO A 232 9.41 5.38 -29.72
N GLY A 233 8.27 4.71 -29.95
CA GLY A 233 7.18 5.19 -30.83
C GLY A 233 6.16 6.11 -30.16
N LEU A 234 6.34 6.48 -28.88
CA LEU A 234 5.37 7.28 -28.16
C LEU A 234 5.27 8.70 -28.72
N SER A 235 4.04 9.14 -29.01
CA SER A 235 3.74 10.53 -29.32
C SER A 235 3.81 11.37 -28.06
N LEU A 236 4.59 12.44 -28.11
CA LEU A 236 4.75 13.36 -26.98
C LEU A 236 4.06 14.70 -27.28
N PRO A 237 3.70 15.48 -26.26
CA PRO A 237 3.24 16.86 -26.42
C PRO A 237 4.24 17.70 -27.24
N ASN A 238 3.74 18.65 -28.01
CA ASN A 238 4.60 19.54 -28.83
C ASN A 238 5.50 20.44 -27.95
N ILE A 239 5.02 20.78 -26.75
CA ILE A 239 5.79 21.57 -25.78
C ILE A 239 6.44 20.58 -24.81
N PRO A 240 7.79 20.55 -24.72
CA PRO A 240 8.49 19.72 -23.76
C PRO A 240 8.18 20.15 -22.32
N PHE A 241 8.02 19.17 -21.44
CA PHE A 241 7.99 19.38 -20.00
C PHE A 241 9.37 18.98 -19.45
N VAL A 242 10.13 19.95 -18.92
CA VAL A 242 11.53 19.74 -18.47
C VAL A 242 11.76 20.52 -17.19
N HIS A 243 11.74 19.83 -16.05
CA HIS A 243 11.90 20.41 -14.71
C HIS A 243 12.81 19.53 -13.82
N PRO A 244 14.12 19.45 -14.15
CA PRO A 244 15.05 18.61 -13.36
C PRO A 244 15.24 19.12 -11.93
N GLU A 245 15.02 20.40 -11.66
CA GLU A 245 15.02 20.99 -10.31
C GLU A 245 13.89 20.43 -9.44
N ASP A 246 12.67 20.28 -10.02
CA ASP A 246 11.54 19.73 -9.27
C ASP A 246 11.77 18.27 -8.90
N ALA A 247 12.36 17.47 -9.79
CA ALA A 247 12.74 16.09 -9.49
C ALA A 247 13.73 16.02 -8.31
N GLY A 248 14.69 16.92 -8.24
CA GLY A 248 15.61 17.04 -7.11
C GLY A 248 14.91 17.42 -5.82
N GLU A 249 13.99 18.38 -5.89
CA GLU A 249 13.23 18.85 -4.73
C GLU A 249 12.32 17.75 -4.16
N GLN A 250 11.69 16.92 -5.02
CA GLN A 250 10.90 15.78 -4.59
C GLN A 250 11.71 14.77 -3.76
N ILE A 251 12.95 14.49 -4.15
CA ILE A 251 13.85 13.59 -3.44
C ILE A 251 14.30 14.25 -2.12
N ARG A 252 14.75 15.51 -2.16
CA ARG A 252 15.23 16.25 -0.98
C ARG A 252 14.16 16.33 0.11
N ARG A 253 12.92 16.69 -0.24
CA ARG A 253 11.79 16.73 0.71
C ARG A 253 11.50 15.36 1.30
N ALA A 254 11.62 14.29 0.52
CA ALA A 254 11.42 12.92 1.02
C ALA A 254 12.47 12.57 2.09
N VAL A 255 13.75 12.89 1.86
CA VAL A 255 14.82 12.67 2.83
C VAL A 255 14.60 13.49 4.10
N GLU A 256 14.23 14.76 3.97
CA GLU A 256 13.99 15.64 5.14
C GLU A 256 12.81 15.17 5.98
N MET A 257 11.70 14.76 5.34
CA MET A 257 10.53 14.25 6.03
C MET A 257 10.85 12.95 6.76
N HIS A 258 11.53 12.01 6.11
CA HIS A 258 11.97 10.78 6.76
C HIS A 258 12.88 11.06 7.98
N GLN A 259 13.85 11.95 7.83
CA GLN A 259 14.75 12.30 8.93
C GLN A 259 14.00 12.96 10.09
N ARG A 260 13.01 13.80 9.82
CA ARG A 260 12.15 14.44 10.84
C ARG A 260 11.35 13.41 11.63
N HIS A 261 10.77 12.41 10.94
CA HIS A 261 9.87 11.43 11.57
C HIS A 261 10.60 10.26 12.23
N PHE A 262 11.74 9.85 11.66
CA PHE A 262 12.45 8.62 12.08
C PHE A 262 13.87 8.86 12.57
N GLY A 263 14.32 10.13 12.67
CA GLY A 263 15.60 10.53 13.26
C GLY A 263 16.84 10.20 12.43
N ARG A 264 16.67 9.57 11.26
CA ARG A 264 17.77 9.17 10.36
C ARG A 264 17.39 9.39 8.89
N LYS A 265 18.39 9.52 8.01
CA LYS A 265 18.16 9.51 6.57
C LYS A 265 17.71 8.12 6.11
N PRO A 266 16.84 8.02 5.10
CA PRO A 266 16.49 6.73 4.50
C PRO A 266 17.73 6.14 3.80
N GLN A 267 17.87 4.82 3.86
CA GLN A 267 18.93 4.10 3.12
C GLN A 267 18.48 3.74 1.71
N GLY A 268 17.21 3.43 1.55
CA GLY A 268 16.59 2.98 0.31
C GLY A 268 15.53 3.94 -0.24
N LEU A 269 15.30 3.83 -1.56
CA LEU A 269 14.24 4.55 -2.25
C LEU A 269 13.52 3.61 -3.22
N TRP A 270 12.20 3.61 -3.18
CA TRP A 270 11.36 3.07 -4.25
C TRP A 270 10.96 4.22 -5.19
N PRO A 271 11.54 4.31 -6.39
CA PRO A 271 11.09 5.28 -7.39
C PRO A 271 9.63 5.00 -7.75
N SER A 272 8.85 6.04 -7.94
CA SER A 272 7.44 5.91 -8.33
C SER A 272 7.31 4.98 -9.54
N GLU A 273 6.50 3.93 -9.41
CA GLU A 273 6.28 2.88 -10.40
C GLU A 273 7.57 2.15 -10.85
N GLY A 274 8.63 2.18 -10.04
CA GLY A 274 9.93 1.62 -10.41
C GLY A 274 10.65 2.37 -11.54
N ALA A 275 10.17 3.56 -11.91
CA ALA A 275 10.68 4.31 -13.05
C ALA A 275 11.99 5.03 -12.73
N VAL A 276 13.04 4.70 -13.48
CA VAL A 276 14.39 5.24 -13.31
C VAL A 276 15.02 5.69 -14.63
N CYS A 277 16.02 6.56 -14.50
CA CYS A 277 16.95 6.91 -15.56
C CYS A 277 18.32 7.26 -14.94
N PRO A 278 19.42 7.25 -15.68
CA PRO A 278 20.75 7.54 -15.15
C PRO A 278 20.82 8.86 -14.37
N GLU A 279 20.11 9.88 -14.86
CA GLU A 279 20.09 11.22 -14.27
C GLU A 279 19.42 11.24 -12.87
N ILE A 280 18.42 10.37 -12.65
CA ILE A 280 17.81 10.18 -11.32
C ILE A 280 18.77 9.41 -10.41
N VAL A 281 19.40 8.35 -10.90
CA VAL A 281 20.38 7.57 -10.12
C VAL A 281 21.52 8.48 -9.62
N PHE A 282 21.96 9.44 -10.44
CA PHE A 282 22.93 10.45 -10.04
C PHE A 282 22.47 11.29 -8.84
N ARG A 283 21.21 11.69 -8.82
CA ARG A 283 20.62 12.44 -7.71
C ARG A 283 20.49 11.59 -6.45
N LEU A 284 20.11 10.32 -6.60
CA LEU A 284 20.06 9.39 -5.46
C LEU A 284 21.46 9.22 -4.82
N ALA A 285 22.50 9.05 -5.63
CA ALA A 285 23.87 8.99 -5.14
C ALA A 285 24.28 10.27 -4.40
N ALA A 286 23.92 11.44 -4.93
CA ALA A 286 24.22 12.74 -4.32
C ALA A 286 23.50 12.96 -2.99
N GLU A 287 22.31 12.45 -2.80
CA GLU A 287 21.56 12.48 -1.53
C GLU A 287 21.99 11.41 -0.52
N GLY A 288 22.85 10.46 -0.95
CA GLY A 288 23.46 9.46 -0.10
C GLY A 288 22.62 8.19 0.08
N PHE A 289 21.72 7.87 -0.86
CA PHE A 289 21.01 6.60 -0.85
C PHE A 289 21.98 5.45 -1.10
N SER A 290 21.86 4.39 -0.29
CA SER A 290 22.65 3.17 -0.43
C SER A 290 22.10 2.25 -1.50
N TRP A 291 20.78 2.25 -1.71
CA TRP A 291 20.11 1.42 -2.69
C TRP A 291 18.80 2.03 -3.19
N PHE A 292 18.32 1.50 -4.31
CA PHE A 292 16.98 1.73 -4.82
C PHE A 292 16.47 0.44 -5.49
N ALA A 293 15.17 0.38 -5.75
CA ALA A 293 14.60 -0.74 -6.46
C ALA A 293 13.99 -0.32 -7.81
N SER A 294 13.83 -1.29 -8.72
CA SER A 294 13.16 -1.11 -10.00
C SER A 294 12.46 -2.41 -10.42
N ASP A 295 11.87 -2.42 -11.61
CA ASP A 295 11.18 -3.60 -12.15
C ASP A 295 12.13 -4.48 -13.00
N GLU A 296 11.86 -5.80 -13.08
CA GLU A 296 12.64 -6.73 -13.89
C GLU A 296 12.72 -6.38 -15.38
N ALA A 297 11.72 -5.66 -15.92
CA ALA A 297 11.77 -5.18 -17.28
C ALA A 297 12.84 -4.09 -17.49
N VAL A 298 13.05 -3.25 -16.46
CA VAL A 298 14.14 -2.25 -16.48
C VAL A 298 15.50 -2.95 -16.44
N LEU A 299 15.64 -4.05 -15.67
CA LEU A 299 16.83 -4.87 -15.69
C LEU A 299 17.10 -5.38 -17.11
N GLY A 300 16.11 -6.01 -17.75
CA GLY A 300 16.24 -6.57 -19.10
C GLY A 300 16.69 -5.52 -20.13
N LEU A 301 16.09 -4.34 -20.09
CA LEU A 301 16.47 -3.20 -20.95
C LEU A 301 17.89 -2.69 -20.67
N SER A 302 18.32 -2.76 -19.40
CA SER A 302 19.61 -2.20 -18.97
C SER A 302 20.81 -3.09 -19.34
N VAL A 303 20.63 -4.42 -19.27
CA VAL A 303 21.72 -5.39 -19.51
C VAL A 303 21.60 -6.10 -20.85
N GLY A 304 20.47 -5.95 -21.56
CA GLY A 304 20.23 -6.61 -22.86
C GLY A 304 19.88 -8.09 -22.76
N GLU A 305 19.55 -8.58 -21.55
CA GLU A 305 19.14 -9.95 -21.28
C GLU A 305 17.85 -9.97 -20.49
N TRP A 306 16.85 -10.75 -20.93
CA TRP A 306 15.52 -10.77 -20.31
C TRP A 306 15.38 -11.91 -19.32
N VAL A 307 14.62 -11.64 -18.26
CA VAL A 307 14.16 -12.67 -17.34
C VAL A 307 13.25 -13.64 -18.09
N CYS A 308 13.66 -14.91 -18.13
CA CYS A 308 12.93 -15.99 -18.79
C CYS A 308 12.20 -16.84 -17.75
N ARG A 309 10.99 -17.31 -18.12
CA ARG A 309 10.18 -18.18 -17.25
C ARG A 309 9.69 -19.42 -17.99
N ASP A 310 9.55 -20.52 -17.26
CA ASP A 310 8.89 -21.74 -17.74
C ASP A 310 7.37 -21.61 -17.80
N GLY A 311 6.68 -22.68 -18.22
CA GLY A 311 5.22 -22.72 -18.32
C GLY A 311 4.48 -22.60 -16.97
N TYR A 312 5.18 -22.72 -15.84
CA TYR A 312 4.66 -22.56 -14.48
C TYR A 312 4.99 -21.20 -13.87
N GLY A 313 5.74 -20.38 -14.62
CA GLY A 313 6.18 -19.05 -14.21
C GLY A 313 7.48 -19.03 -13.39
N HIS A 314 8.19 -20.15 -13.24
CA HIS A 314 9.47 -20.16 -12.56
C HIS A 314 10.57 -19.55 -13.43
N VAL A 315 11.43 -18.73 -12.83
CA VAL A 315 12.55 -18.10 -13.54
C VAL A 315 13.58 -19.17 -13.92
N THR A 316 13.93 -19.22 -15.21
CA THR A 316 14.89 -20.21 -15.77
C THR A 316 16.32 -19.69 -15.86
N ASN A 317 16.53 -18.39 -15.71
CA ASN A 317 17.83 -17.74 -15.58
C ASN A 317 17.93 -16.92 -14.27
N PRO A 318 17.82 -17.60 -13.09
CA PRO A 318 17.59 -16.97 -11.80
C PRO A 318 18.72 -16.03 -11.35
N ARG A 319 19.97 -16.30 -11.78
CA ARG A 319 21.10 -15.41 -11.48
C ARG A 319 20.94 -14.00 -12.02
N LEU A 320 20.19 -13.83 -13.12
CA LEU A 320 19.94 -12.52 -13.69
C LEU A 320 19.07 -11.66 -12.75
N LEU A 321 18.04 -12.25 -12.11
CA LEU A 321 17.07 -11.49 -11.34
C LEU A 321 17.42 -11.40 -9.84
N TYR A 322 17.89 -12.49 -9.24
CA TYR A 322 17.97 -12.65 -7.80
C TYR A 322 19.31 -12.25 -7.20
N GLN A 323 19.82 -11.09 -7.62
CA GLN A 323 21.02 -10.48 -7.06
C GLN A 323 20.94 -8.96 -7.12
N PRO A 324 21.59 -8.25 -6.18
CA PRO A 324 21.75 -6.81 -6.29
C PRO A 324 22.79 -6.45 -7.35
N TYR A 325 22.58 -5.33 -8.01
CA TYR A 325 23.52 -4.78 -8.99
C TYR A 325 24.10 -3.46 -8.47
N ARG A 326 25.38 -3.23 -8.73
CA ARG A 326 26.02 -1.95 -8.48
C ARG A 326 25.87 -1.06 -9.70
N THR A 327 25.35 0.14 -9.51
CA THR A 327 25.36 1.16 -10.56
C THR A 327 26.78 1.76 -10.69
N HIS A 328 27.09 2.38 -11.83
CA HIS A 328 28.38 3.05 -12.06
C HIS A 328 28.22 4.58 -12.04
N VAL A 329 27.34 5.09 -11.18
CA VAL A 329 26.92 6.50 -11.17
C VAL A 329 27.29 7.13 -9.84
N GLY A 330 28.07 8.20 -9.87
CA GLY A 330 28.53 8.94 -8.68
C GLY A 330 29.76 8.34 -8.00
N GLU A 331 30.24 8.99 -6.94
CA GLU A 331 31.41 8.54 -6.17
C GLU A 331 31.08 7.33 -5.27
N GLN A 332 29.86 7.30 -4.74
CA GLN A 332 29.30 6.19 -3.96
C GLN A 332 28.04 5.68 -4.69
N PRO A 333 28.19 4.82 -5.70
CA PRO A 333 27.07 4.37 -6.50
C PRO A 333 26.09 3.53 -5.67
N PRO A 334 24.80 3.86 -5.67
CA PRO A 334 23.81 3.04 -4.98
C PRO A 334 23.67 1.68 -5.66
N ALA A 335 23.34 0.66 -4.87
CA ALA A 335 22.92 -0.62 -5.40
C ALA A 335 21.49 -0.54 -5.96
N VAL A 336 21.15 -1.44 -6.89
CA VAL A 336 19.79 -1.62 -7.36
C VAL A 336 19.37 -3.08 -7.22
N VAL A 337 18.15 -3.28 -6.70
CA VAL A 337 17.47 -4.57 -6.65
C VAL A 337 16.25 -4.54 -7.57
N PHE A 338 15.87 -5.70 -8.09
CA PHE A 338 14.79 -5.77 -9.06
C PHE A 338 13.66 -6.63 -8.56
N ARG A 339 12.43 -6.07 -8.67
CA ARG A 339 11.18 -6.72 -8.31
C ARG A 339 10.95 -7.96 -9.16
N ASP A 340 10.71 -9.13 -8.55
CA ASP A 340 10.05 -10.23 -9.24
C ASP A 340 8.58 -9.88 -9.43
N ARG A 341 8.22 -9.56 -10.67
CA ARG A 341 6.87 -9.14 -11.01
C ARG A 341 5.85 -10.23 -10.74
N LEU A 342 6.15 -11.48 -11.12
CA LEU A 342 5.20 -12.57 -11.01
C LEU A 342 4.88 -12.91 -9.55
N LEU A 343 5.88 -12.97 -8.67
CA LEU A 343 5.66 -13.22 -7.25
C LEU A 343 4.87 -12.08 -6.61
N SER A 344 5.20 -10.83 -6.94
CA SER A 344 4.48 -9.65 -6.46
C SER A 344 3.02 -9.63 -6.94
N ASP A 345 2.79 -9.88 -8.23
CA ASP A 345 1.46 -9.90 -8.84
C ASP A 345 0.60 -11.08 -8.33
N ARG A 346 1.22 -12.19 -7.89
CA ARG A 346 0.49 -13.26 -7.22
C ARG A 346 -0.16 -12.81 -5.94
N ILE A 347 0.55 -12.09 -5.10
CA ILE A 347 0.00 -11.53 -3.86
C ILE A 347 -1.10 -10.51 -4.20
N GLY A 348 -0.82 -9.57 -5.10
CA GLY A 348 -1.75 -8.49 -5.42
C GLY A 348 -3.03 -8.95 -6.14
N PHE A 349 -2.96 -9.99 -7.00
CA PHE A 349 -4.05 -10.27 -7.95
C PHE A 349 -4.50 -11.73 -8.02
N VAL A 350 -3.69 -12.71 -7.58
CA VAL A 350 -4.02 -14.13 -7.72
C VAL A 350 -4.47 -14.73 -6.39
N TYR A 351 -3.70 -14.58 -5.35
CA TYR A 351 -3.93 -15.21 -4.05
C TYR A 351 -5.16 -14.69 -3.31
N LYS A 352 -5.65 -13.51 -3.64
CA LYS A 352 -6.92 -12.98 -3.14
C LYS A 352 -8.14 -13.89 -3.36
N HIS A 353 -8.06 -14.83 -4.30
CA HIS A 353 -9.10 -15.82 -4.59
C HIS A 353 -8.85 -17.19 -3.95
N TRP A 354 -7.77 -17.32 -3.15
CA TRP A 354 -7.36 -18.56 -2.54
C TRP A 354 -7.61 -18.53 -1.02
N ASP A 355 -7.63 -19.73 -0.41
CA ASP A 355 -7.44 -19.80 1.03
C ASP A 355 -6.08 -19.20 1.41
N GLY A 356 -6.05 -18.36 2.45
CA GLY A 356 -4.83 -17.61 2.82
C GLY A 356 -3.64 -18.50 3.18
N ARG A 357 -3.88 -19.70 3.77
CA ARG A 357 -2.82 -20.65 4.10
C ARG A 357 -2.23 -21.28 2.85
N HIS A 358 -3.08 -21.76 1.95
CA HIS A 358 -2.64 -22.33 0.67
C HIS A 358 -1.90 -21.30 -0.19
N ALA A 359 -2.31 -20.03 -0.14
CA ALA A 359 -1.63 -18.95 -0.84
C ALA A 359 -0.21 -18.72 -0.28
N ALA A 360 -0.05 -18.70 1.03
CA ALA A 360 1.26 -18.56 1.67
C ALA A 360 2.16 -19.79 1.41
N GLU A 361 1.61 -21.00 1.46
CA GLU A 361 2.33 -22.24 1.14
C GLU A 361 2.80 -22.28 -0.32
N ASP A 362 1.96 -21.84 -1.30
CA ASP A 362 2.38 -21.75 -2.72
C ASP A 362 3.51 -20.73 -2.89
N LEU A 363 3.45 -19.58 -2.21
CA LEU A 363 4.54 -18.59 -2.29
C LEU A 363 5.84 -19.15 -1.75
N VAL A 364 5.84 -19.79 -0.58
CA VAL A 364 7.03 -20.41 0.03
C VAL A 364 7.54 -21.56 -0.86
N HIS A 365 6.66 -22.40 -1.41
CA HIS A 365 7.05 -23.44 -2.38
C HIS A 365 7.76 -22.84 -3.60
N ARG A 366 7.29 -21.70 -4.13
CA ARG A 366 7.96 -21.00 -5.24
C ARG A 366 9.33 -20.47 -4.87
N LEU A 367 9.50 -19.99 -3.65
CA LEU A 367 10.81 -19.55 -3.15
C LEU A 367 11.78 -20.74 -3.08
N HIS A 368 11.35 -21.91 -2.62
CA HIS A 368 12.18 -23.13 -2.67
C HIS A 368 12.51 -23.56 -4.10
N ARG A 369 11.58 -23.45 -5.03
CA ARG A 369 11.86 -23.74 -6.46
C ARG A 369 12.90 -22.78 -7.04
N ILE A 370 12.92 -21.52 -6.62
CA ILE A 370 13.98 -20.57 -6.97
C ILE A 370 15.32 -21.07 -6.39
N GLN A 371 15.34 -21.41 -5.10
CA GLN A 371 16.54 -21.88 -4.42
C GLN A 371 17.13 -23.14 -5.10
N GLU A 372 16.27 -24.10 -5.48
CA GLU A 372 16.69 -25.32 -6.21
C GLU A 372 17.27 -25.04 -7.60
N ASN A 373 16.83 -23.98 -8.27
CA ASN A 373 17.30 -23.59 -9.60
C ASN A 373 18.59 -22.73 -9.55
N LEU A 374 19.03 -22.31 -8.36
CA LEU A 374 20.28 -21.59 -8.16
C LEU A 374 21.42 -22.59 -8.01
N ASP A 375 22.44 -22.44 -8.82
CA ASP A 375 23.50 -23.45 -9.03
C ASP A 375 24.72 -23.26 -8.11
N ASP A 376 24.78 -22.18 -7.31
CA ASP A 376 25.86 -21.91 -6.38
C ASP A 376 25.33 -21.59 -4.97
N PRO A 377 25.27 -22.60 -4.07
CA PRO A 377 24.79 -22.39 -2.71
C PRO A 377 25.74 -21.55 -1.83
N HIS A 378 26.94 -21.23 -2.33
CA HIS A 378 27.90 -20.40 -1.61
C HIS A 378 27.79 -18.91 -1.93
N GLN A 379 27.01 -18.56 -2.94
CA GLN A 379 26.70 -17.17 -3.27
C GLN A 379 25.39 -16.76 -2.58
N PRO A 380 25.33 -15.58 -1.93
CA PRO A 380 24.07 -15.05 -1.42
C PRO A 380 23.17 -14.58 -2.57
N TYR A 381 21.93 -15.02 -2.56
CA TYR A 381 20.91 -14.59 -3.53
C TYR A 381 19.76 -13.90 -2.81
N LEU A 382 19.17 -12.89 -3.43
CA LEU A 382 18.09 -12.08 -2.90
C LEU A 382 16.89 -12.09 -3.84
N VAL A 383 15.76 -12.58 -3.37
CA VAL A 383 14.46 -12.41 -4.03
C VAL A 383 13.81 -11.13 -3.50
N THR A 384 13.42 -10.24 -4.39
CA THR A 384 12.76 -8.98 -4.00
C THR A 384 11.31 -8.99 -4.49
N ILE A 385 10.37 -8.95 -3.55
CA ILE A 385 8.92 -8.89 -3.78
C ILE A 385 8.45 -7.50 -3.37
N ILE A 386 7.93 -6.72 -4.31
CA ILE A 386 7.50 -5.33 -4.09
C ILE A 386 6.09 -5.16 -4.61
N LEU A 387 5.18 -4.71 -3.77
CA LEU A 387 3.79 -4.42 -4.13
C LEU A 387 3.16 -3.45 -3.11
N ASP A 388 1.95 -2.98 -3.43
CA ASP A 388 1.18 -2.11 -2.55
C ASP A 388 0.89 -2.79 -1.21
N GLY A 389 1.01 -2.01 -0.15
CA GLY A 389 0.80 -2.47 1.22
C GLY A 389 -0.64 -2.32 1.71
N GLU A 390 -1.52 -1.66 0.95
CA GLU A 390 -2.90 -1.44 1.35
C GLU A 390 -3.95 -1.97 0.36
N ASN A 391 -3.68 -1.94 -0.94
CA ASN A 391 -4.73 -2.06 -1.96
C ASN A 391 -5.36 -3.46 -2.10
N CYS A 392 -4.62 -4.53 -1.85
CA CYS A 392 -5.12 -5.88 -2.13
C CYS A 392 -5.94 -6.49 -0.98
N TRP A 393 -5.81 -6.02 0.25
CA TRP A 393 -6.29 -6.75 1.43
C TRP A 393 -7.81 -6.82 1.55
N GLU A 394 -8.55 -5.82 1.06
CA GLU A 394 -10.02 -5.89 1.07
C GLU A 394 -10.58 -7.04 0.21
N GLU A 395 -9.81 -7.52 -0.77
CA GLU A 395 -10.19 -8.64 -1.62
C GLU A 395 -9.85 -10.01 -1.00
N TYR A 396 -9.01 -10.04 0.04
CA TYR A 396 -8.74 -11.24 0.83
C TYR A 396 -9.79 -11.43 1.93
N GLU A 397 -10.02 -12.67 2.33
CA GLU A 397 -10.81 -12.94 3.51
C GLU A 397 -10.14 -12.35 4.75
N HIS A 398 -10.94 -11.71 5.61
CA HIS A 398 -10.48 -11.11 6.87
C HIS A 398 -9.27 -10.18 6.71
N ASN A 399 -9.30 -9.33 5.68
CA ASN A 399 -8.26 -8.34 5.38
C ASN A 399 -6.84 -8.94 5.20
N GLY A 400 -6.75 -10.20 4.74
CA GLY A 400 -5.47 -10.86 4.49
C GLY A 400 -4.74 -11.37 5.74
N ASP A 401 -5.33 -11.26 6.91
CA ASP A 401 -4.76 -11.65 8.20
C ASP A 401 -4.18 -13.07 8.18
N LEU A 402 -4.98 -14.03 7.75
CA LEU A 402 -4.58 -15.43 7.67
C LEU A 402 -3.39 -15.66 6.72
N PHE A 403 -3.37 -14.95 5.58
CA PHE A 403 -2.27 -15.05 4.62
C PHE A 403 -0.98 -14.47 5.20
N LEU A 404 -1.02 -13.28 5.77
CA LEU A 404 0.15 -12.58 6.31
C LEU A 404 0.75 -13.32 7.50
N HIS A 405 -0.06 -13.72 8.48
CA HIS A 405 0.41 -14.50 9.63
C HIS A 405 1.02 -15.84 9.22
N HIS A 406 0.38 -16.54 8.26
CA HIS A 406 0.88 -17.84 7.83
C HIS A 406 2.17 -17.71 7.02
N LEU A 407 2.25 -16.70 6.13
CA LEU A 407 3.46 -16.40 5.37
C LEU A 407 4.63 -16.05 6.31
N TYR A 408 4.42 -15.14 7.25
CA TYR A 408 5.48 -14.72 8.18
C TYR A 408 5.93 -15.87 9.08
N ARG A 409 5.00 -16.68 9.57
CA ARG A 409 5.34 -17.88 10.32
C ARG A 409 6.21 -18.84 9.50
N LEU A 410 5.82 -19.14 8.25
CA LEU A 410 6.58 -20.03 7.38
C LEU A 410 7.99 -19.49 7.09
N LEU A 411 8.12 -18.19 6.80
CA LEU A 411 9.42 -17.56 6.55
C LEU A 411 10.30 -17.51 7.79
N GLY A 412 9.74 -17.35 8.98
CA GLY A 412 10.48 -17.33 10.24
C GLY A 412 10.95 -18.71 10.71
N GLU A 413 10.21 -19.77 10.36
CA GLU A 413 10.51 -21.16 10.77
C GLU A 413 11.39 -21.91 9.75
N ASP A 414 11.50 -21.44 8.50
CA ASP A 414 12.18 -22.16 7.41
C ASP A 414 13.71 -21.96 7.45
N PRO A 415 14.50 -23.03 7.62
CA PRO A 415 15.96 -22.89 7.69
C PRO A 415 16.63 -22.60 6.34
N GLY A 416 15.92 -22.78 5.23
CA GLY A 416 16.42 -22.53 3.87
C GLY A 416 16.10 -21.13 3.37
N LEU A 417 15.18 -20.40 4.03
CA LEU A 417 14.75 -19.05 3.68
C LEU A 417 15.05 -18.08 4.82
N GLN A 418 15.35 -16.85 4.48
CA GLN A 418 15.53 -15.80 5.47
C GLN A 418 14.87 -14.50 5.01
N ALA A 419 13.82 -14.07 5.70
CA ALA A 419 13.21 -12.76 5.49
C ALA A 419 14.15 -11.66 6.00
N VAL A 420 14.50 -10.70 5.14
CA VAL A 420 15.49 -9.65 5.43
C VAL A 420 14.99 -8.28 4.98
N THR A 421 15.52 -7.23 5.60
CA THR A 421 15.51 -5.89 5.01
C THR A 421 16.46 -5.84 3.82
N VAL A 422 16.32 -4.82 2.95
CA VAL A 422 17.20 -4.70 1.78
C VAL A 422 18.57 -4.10 2.14
N SER A 423 18.64 -3.26 3.19
CA SER A 423 19.89 -2.62 3.67
C SER A 423 20.84 -3.56 4.38
#